data_a21f3bc18f23c76c88bb22b2bb62fcf2
#
_entry.id   a21f3bc18f23c76c88bb22b2bb62fcf2
#
_cell.length_a   1.000
_cell.length_b   1.000
_cell.length_c   1.000
_cell.angle_alpha   90.00
_cell.angle_beta   90.00
_cell.angle_gamma   90.00
#
_symmetry.space_group_name_H-M   'P 1'
#
loop_
_entity.id
_entity.type
_entity.pdbx_description
1 polymer ?
#
loop_
_entity_poly.entity_id
_entity_poly.type
_entity_poly.pdbx_seq_one_letter_code
_entity_poly.pdbx_strand_id
1 'polypeptide(L)'
;LIRKHNLFAKIDLIIGLPGENLSDIENTLEYMMETVRFGQGHLLCFHVMRGLPGTELLEIAREFNMTFSSKNEPHEFMKSPDLPRKDMLKCLRRTAVVFRLTNHRGWSRREFISENKSNDVNIRDSFFKTREKLNLTNIELVDQLVEGLLDHLKERNSWFVQPDFPFAETWWWNHSAFEVRDKWIIEYLGNLKPQQLSA
;
A
#
# COMPACT_ATOMS: atom_id res chain seq x y z
N LEU A 1 11.91 -19.11 9.38
CA LEU A 1 11.88 -20.29 8.50
C LEU A 1 12.14 -19.90 7.04
N ILE A 2 11.31 -19.06 6.41
CA ILE A 2 11.40 -18.68 4.99
C ILE A 2 12.80 -18.19 4.61
N ARG A 3 13.36 -17.25 5.40
CA ARG A 3 14.73 -16.74 5.17
C ARG A 3 15.80 -17.79 5.36
N LYS A 4 15.67 -18.63 6.40
CA LYS A 4 16.64 -19.71 6.69
C LYS A 4 16.78 -20.69 5.53
N HIS A 5 15.73 -20.87 4.74
CA HIS A 5 15.69 -21.80 3.63
C HIS A 5 15.73 -21.14 2.25
N ASN A 6 16.00 -19.82 2.17
CA ASN A 6 16.01 -19.05 0.92
C ASN A 6 14.74 -19.23 0.08
N LEU A 7 13.59 -19.34 0.75
CA LEU A 7 12.31 -19.50 0.07
C LEU A 7 11.74 -18.14 -0.35
N PHE A 8 11.17 -18.09 -1.54
CA PHE A 8 10.34 -16.97 -1.97
C PHE A 8 8.96 -17.10 -1.34
N ALA A 9 8.44 -16.00 -0.77
CA ALA A 9 7.08 -15.94 -0.27
C ALA A 9 6.30 -14.82 -0.96
N LYS A 10 5.12 -15.16 -1.45
CA LYS A 10 4.10 -14.18 -1.81
C LYS A 10 3.15 -14.06 -0.61
N ILE A 11 2.95 -12.85 -0.13
CA ILE A 11 2.07 -12.54 1.00
C ILE A 11 0.94 -11.68 0.45
N ASP A 12 -0.26 -12.22 0.45
CA ASP A 12 -1.47 -11.53 0.02
C ASP A 12 -2.23 -11.04 1.25
N LEU A 13 -2.47 -9.73 1.33
CA LEU A 13 -3.28 -9.08 2.37
C LEU A 13 -4.59 -8.60 1.75
N ILE A 14 -5.69 -8.80 2.48
CA ILE A 14 -7.02 -8.36 2.06
C ILE A 14 -7.44 -7.19 2.95
N ILE A 15 -7.95 -6.13 2.34
CA ILE A 15 -8.45 -4.93 3.00
C ILE A 15 -9.97 -4.89 2.86
N GLY A 16 -10.64 -4.49 3.92
CA GLY A 16 -12.09 -4.34 3.97
C GLY A 16 -12.80 -5.62 4.41
N LEU A 17 -12.16 -6.40 5.28
CA LEU A 17 -12.82 -7.54 5.93
C LEU A 17 -13.96 -7.07 6.85
N PRO A 18 -15.00 -7.91 7.10
CA PRO A 18 -16.08 -7.56 7.98
C PRO A 18 -15.58 -7.17 9.38
N GLY A 19 -15.99 -6.00 9.87
CA GLY A 19 -15.57 -5.46 11.17
C GLY A 19 -14.17 -4.84 11.20
N GLU A 20 -13.42 -4.88 10.09
CA GLU A 20 -12.10 -4.26 10.00
C GLU A 20 -12.23 -2.74 9.98
N ASN A 21 -11.40 -2.05 10.75
CA ASN A 21 -11.32 -0.61 10.82
C ASN A 21 -9.94 -0.08 10.39
N LEU A 22 -9.81 1.25 10.31
CA LEU A 22 -8.55 1.88 9.88
C LEU A 22 -7.36 1.47 10.76
N SER A 23 -7.54 1.39 12.08
CA SER A 23 -6.45 1.04 13.01
C SER A 23 -5.96 -0.40 12.83
N ASP A 24 -6.86 -1.34 12.49
CA ASP A 24 -6.47 -2.72 12.22
C ASP A 24 -5.56 -2.81 11.00
N ILE A 25 -5.90 -2.04 9.96
CA ILE A 25 -5.10 -1.96 8.74
C ILE A 25 -3.76 -1.28 9.03
N GLU A 26 -3.74 -0.18 9.78
CA GLU A 26 -2.51 0.51 10.19
C GLU A 26 -1.57 -0.42 10.96
N ASN A 27 -2.10 -1.16 11.94
CA ASN A 27 -1.32 -2.12 12.70
C ASN A 27 -0.76 -3.24 11.81
N THR A 28 -1.56 -3.73 10.86
CA THR A 28 -1.12 -4.74 9.89
C THR A 28 0.01 -4.21 9.02
N LEU A 29 -0.12 -3.00 8.48
CA LEU A 29 0.92 -2.38 7.66
C LEU A 29 2.20 -2.15 8.46
N GLU A 30 2.09 -1.61 9.67
CA GLU A 30 3.24 -1.38 10.56
C GLU A 30 3.98 -2.69 10.85
N TYR A 31 3.22 -3.74 11.26
CA TYR A 31 3.79 -5.07 11.51
C TYR A 31 4.47 -5.64 10.27
N MET A 32 3.86 -5.52 9.10
CA MET A 32 4.43 -6.02 7.86
C MET A 32 5.71 -5.27 7.50
N MET A 33 5.76 -3.96 7.66
CA MET A 33 6.93 -3.15 7.37
C MET A 33 8.10 -3.43 8.34
N GLU A 34 7.82 -3.72 9.59
CA GLU A 34 8.85 -4.11 10.58
C GLU A 34 9.34 -5.55 10.38
N THR A 35 8.42 -6.48 10.13
CA THR A 35 8.71 -7.92 10.17
C THR A 35 9.21 -8.45 8.83
N VAL A 36 8.57 -8.04 7.75
CA VAL A 36 8.98 -8.42 6.40
C VAL A 36 10.08 -7.46 5.97
N ARG A 37 11.32 -7.74 6.34
CA ARG A 37 12.47 -6.97 5.83
C ARG A 37 12.49 -7.10 4.32
N PHE A 38 11.98 -6.07 3.68
CA PHE A 38 11.76 -5.96 2.24
C PHE A 38 13.03 -6.18 1.42
N GLY A 39 12.91 -6.74 0.24
CA GLY A 39 14.01 -6.95 -0.69
C GLY A 39 14.78 -8.26 -0.53
N GLN A 40 14.30 -9.19 0.30
CA GLN A 40 14.93 -10.51 0.47
C GLN A 40 14.07 -11.66 -0.09
N GLY A 41 13.47 -11.48 -1.26
CA GLY A 41 12.73 -12.56 -1.91
C GLY A 41 11.28 -12.71 -1.47
N HIS A 42 10.63 -11.64 -1.05
CA HIS A 42 9.21 -11.66 -0.70
C HIS A 42 8.44 -10.65 -1.56
N LEU A 43 7.24 -11.02 -1.96
CA LEU A 43 6.29 -10.18 -2.64
C LEU A 43 5.13 -9.91 -1.68
N LEU A 44 4.84 -8.65 -1.39
CA LEU A 44 3.69 -8.23 -0.61
C LEU A 44 2.63 -7.70 -1.57
N CYS A 45 1.45 -8.28 -1.55
CA CYS A 45 0.32 -7.87 -2.37
C CYS A 45 -0.85 -7.42 -1.48
N PHE A 46 -1.56 -6.41 -1.92
CA PHE A 46 -2.76 -5.93 -1.26
C PHE A 46 -3.96 -6.10 -2.17
N HIS A 47 -5.04 -6.61 -1.63
CA HIS A 47 -6.27 -6.84 -2.35
C HIS A 47 -7.42 -6.16 -1.61
N VAL A 48 -8.31 -5.52 -2.33
CA VAL A 48 -9.59 -5.10 -1.79
C VAL A 48 -10.50 -6.32 -1.74
N MET A 49 -11.20 -6.49 -0.63
CA MET A 49 -12.16 -7.59 -0.50
C MET A 49 -13.20 -7.53 -1.61
N ARG A 50 -13.55 -8.70 -2.13
CA ARG A 50 -14.52 -8.86 -3.23
C ARG A 50 -15.68 -9.74 -2.80
N GLY A 51 -16.88 -9.22 -3.01
CA GLY A 51 -18.11 -9.99 -2.85
C GLY A 51 -18.33 -10.89 -4.05
N LEU A 52 -18.05 -12.17 -3.93
CA LEU A 52 -18.32 -13.15 -4.99
C LEU A 52 -19.73 -13.70 -4.86
N PRO A 53 -20.54 -13.73 -5.94
CA PRO A 53 -21.86 -14.33 -5.90
C PRO A 53 -21.83 -15.77 -5.38
N GLY A 54 -22.78 -16.12 -4.50
CA GLY A 54 -22.89 -17.46 -3.93
C GLY A 54 -21.93 -17.77 -2.77
N THR A 55 -21.19 -16.78 -2.27
CA THR A 55 -20.38 -16.93 -1.06
C THR A 55 -21.14 -16.43 0.17
N GLU A 56 -20.90 -17.04 1.32
CA GLU A 56 -21.41 -16.56 2.63
C GLU A 56 -20.98 -15.13 2.94
N LEU A 57 -19.90 -14.67 2.33
CA LEU A 57 -19.38 -13.33 2.52
C LEU A 57 -20.42 -12.23 2.23
N LEU A 58 -21.27 -12.42 1.20
CA LEU A 58 -22.32 -11.45 0.88
C LEU A 58 -23.45 -11.44 1.93
N GLU A 59 -23.67 -12.54 2.65
CA GLU A 59 -24.62 -12.62 3.77
C GLU A 59 -24.03 -11.90 4.98
N ILE A 60 -22.81 -12.22 5.34
CA ILE A 60 -22.04 -11.56 6.42
C ILE A 60 -21.93 -10.05 6.14
N ALA A 61 -21.69 -9.64 4.91
CA ALA A 61 -21.59 -8.25 4.51
C ALA A 61 -22.86 -7.43 4.83
N ARG A 62 -24.04 -8.05 4.77
CA ARG A 62 -25.30 -7.39 5.16
C ARG A 62 -25.36 -7.14 6.65
N GLU A 63 -24.91 -8.09 7.47
CA GLU A 63 -24.85 -7.94 8.94
C GLU A 63 -23.93 -6.78 9.35
N PHE A 64 -22.81 -6.62 8.63
CA PHE A 64 -21.84 -5.53 8.86
C PHE A 64 -22.16 -4.25 8.08
N ASN A 65 -23.32 -4.13 7.45
CA ASN A 65 -23.72 -2.97 6.64
C ASN A 65 -22.66 -2.54 5.62
N MET A 66 -22.00 -3.50 5.00
CA MET A 66 -20.96 -3.27 4.01
C MET A 66 -21.58 -2.90 2.66
N THR A 67 -20.90 -2.00 1.96
CA THR A 67 -21.31 -1.56 0.63
C THR A 67 -20.26 -1.98 -0.39
N PHE A 68 -20.73 -2.51 -1.52
CA PHE A 68 -19.90 -2.94 -2.64
C PHE A 68 -20.16 -2.10 -3.89
N SER A 69 -19.21 -2.10 -4.81
CA SER A 69 -19.38 -1.50 -6.13
C SER A 69 -20.48 -2.23 -6.91
N SER A 70 -21.35 -1.46 -7.55
CA SER A 70 -22.43 -2.01 -8.37
C SER A 70 -22.07 -2.13 -9.85
N LYS A 71 -20.91 -1.63 -10.27
CA LYS A 71 -20.62 -1.40 -11.69
C LYS A 71 -20.00 -2.59 -12.42
N ASN A 72 -19.29 -3.43 -11.70
CA ASN A 72 -18.59 -4.58 -12.30
C ASN A 72 -18.59 -5.77 -11.35
N GLU A 73 -18.70 -6.97 -11.85
CA GLU A 73 -18.40 -8.20 -11.12
C GLU A 73 -16.92 -8.56 -11.31
N PRO A 74 -16.24 -9.00 -10.25
CA PRO A 74 -16.68 -9.18 -8.86
C PRO A 74 -16.85 -7.84 -8.14
N HIS A 75 -17.88 -7.71 -7.32
CA HIS A 75 -18.18 -6.50 -6.57
C HIS A 75 -17.08 -6.21 -5.54
N GLU A 76 -16.40 -5.08 -5.67
CA GLU A 76 -15.35 -4.68 -4.72
C GLU A 76 -15.94 -3.93 -3.53
N PHE A 77 -15.39 -4.19 -2.36
CA PHE A 77 -15.75 -3.49 -1.13
C PHE A 77 -15.48 -1.98 -1.26
N MET A 78 -16.45 -1.17 -0.84
CA MET A 78 -16.38 0.28 -0.93
C MET A 78 -16.28 0.97 0.42
N LYS A 79 -17.08 0.51 1.37
CA LYS A 79 -17.13 1.06 2.74
C LYS A 79 -17.96 0.18 3.66
N SER A 80 -17.74 0.35 4.96
CA SER A 80 -18.60 -0.10 6.05
C SER A 80 -18.74 1.02 7.11
N PRO A 81 -19.56 0.86 8.15
CA PRO A 81 -19.56 1.77 9.30
C PRO A 81 -18.18 1.87 9.97
N ASP A 82 -17.46 0.74 10.08
CA ASP A 82 -16.15 0.66 10.75
C ASP A 82 -15.01 1.16 9.85
N LEU A 83 -15.17 1.06 8.52
CA LEU A 83 -14.24 1.57 7.52
C LEU A 83 -14.95 2.46 6.50
N PRO A 84 -15.24 3.74 6.84
CA PRO A 84 -15.88 4.70 5.96
C PRO A 84 -15.09 4.93 4.66
N ARG A 85 -15.76 5.39 3.62
CA ARG A 85 -15.14 5.63 2.29
C ARG A 85 -13.84 6.45 2.35
N LYS A 86 -13.80 7.48 3.19
CA LYS A 86 -12.62 8.33 3.38
C LYS A 86 -11.44 7.51 3.90
N ASP A 87 -11.68 6.67 4.90
CA ASP A 87 -10.64 5.86 5.52
C ASP A 87 -10.19 4.73 4.57
N MET A 88 -11.13 4.15 3.83
CA MET A 88 -10.79 3.20 2.77
C MET A 88 -9.87 3.81 1.71
N LEU A 89 -10.12 5.05 1.27
CA LEU A 89 -9.24 5.77 0.33
C LEU A 89 -7.85 6.02 0.94
N LYS A 90 -7.81 6.37 2.23
CA LYS A 90 -6.55 6.53 2.95
C LYS A 90 -5.76 5.22 2.99
N CYS A 91 -6.42 4.10 3.30
CA CYS A 91 -5.82 2.77 3.27
C CYS A 91 -5.24 2.44 1.90
N LEU A 92 -5.99 2.68 0.83
CA LEU A 92 -5.55 2.38 -0.53
C LEU A 92 -4.31 3.18 -0.94
N ARG A 93 -4.26 4.46 -0.58
CA ARG A 93 -3.08 5.30 -0.84
C ARG A 93 -1.86 4.80 -0.06
N ARG A 94 -2.04 4.49 1.21
CA ARG A 94 -0.98 3.92 2.05
C ARG A 94 -0.47 2.59 1.51
N THR A 95 -1.37 1.69 1.17
CA THR A 95 -0.98 0.37 0.61
C THR A 95 -0.27 0.50 -0.73
N ALA A 96 -0.63 1.47 -1.56
CA ALA A 96 0.09 1.77 -2.79
C ALA A 96 1.53 2.21 -2.52
N VAL A 97 1.74 3.09 -1.54
CA VAL A 97 3.08 3.52 -1.11
C VAL A 97 3.86 2.33 -0.53
N VAL A 98 3.27 1.59 0.39
CA VAL A 98 3.90 0.41 1.00
C VAL A 98 4.26 -0.61 -0.07
N PHE A 99 3.35 -0.92 -0.99
CA PHE A 99 3.61 -1.80 -2.12
C PHE A 99 4.83 -1.34 -2.93
N ARG A 100 4.93 -0.03 -3.20
CA ARG A 100 6.07 0.54 -3.95
C ARG A 100 7.38 0.43 -3.18
N LEU A 101 7.36 0.68 -1.88
CA LEU A 101 8.53 0.54 -1.02
C LEU A 101 9.00 -0.92 -0.90
N THR A 102 8.08 -1.87 -1.02
CA THR A 102 8.33 -3.28 -0.72
C THR A 102 8.66 -4.12 -1.93
N ASN A 103 8.03 -3.82 -3.06
CA ASN A 103 8.12 -4.63 -4.27
C ASN A 103 8.95 -3.89 -5.33
N HIS A 104 10.25 -3.83 -5.14
CA HIS A 104 11.12 -3.29 -6.16
C HIS A 104 11.01 -4.11 -7.46
N ARG A 105 10.64 -3.41 -8.53
CA ARG A 105 10.76 -3.81 -9.93
C ARG A 105 10.67 -5.31 -10.22
N GLY A 106 9.50 -5.82 -10.40
CA GLY A 106 9.35 -7.10 -11.05
C GLY A 106 8.43 -8.08 -10.34
N TRP A 107 7.48 -8.56 -11.09
CA TRP A 107 6.47 -9.54 -10.71
C TRP A 107 6.99 -10.97 -10.82
N SER A 108 8.14 -11.17 -11.46
CA SER A 108 8.68 -12.49 -11.68
C SER A 108 9.89 -12.76 -10.78
N ARG A 109 9.99 -13.99 -10.31
CA ARG A 109 11.17 -14.50 -9.59
C ARG A 109 12.47 -14.27 -10.37
N ARG A 110 12.42 -14.26 -11.71
CA ARG A 110 13.58 -14.03 -12.58
C ARG A 110 14.04 -12.56 -12.53
N GLU A 111 13.10 -11.62 -12.63
CA GLU A 111 13.40 -10.19 -12.54
C GLU A 111 13.94 -9.86 -11.15
N PHE A 112 13.33 -10.40 -10.11
CA PHE A 112 13.79 -10.24 -8.74
C PHE A 112 15.23 -10.73 -8.51
N ILE A 113 15.61 -11.88 -9.06
CA ILE A 113 16.97 -12.44 -8.92
C ILE A 113 17.99 -11.68 -9.77
N SER A 114 17.61 -11.20 -10.96
CA SER A 114 18.51 -10.49 -11.86
C SER A 114 18.82 -9.06 -11.43
N GLU A 115 17.88 -8.38 -10.78
CA GLU A 115 17.98 -6.97 -10.39
C GLU A 115 18.72 -6.73 -9.07
N ASN A 116 18.86 -7.74 -8.21
CA ASN A 116 19.65 -7.63 -6.98
C ASN A 116 21.15 -7.34 -7.20
N LYS A 117 21.58 -7.16 -8.45
CA LYS A 117 22.97 -6.84 -8.82
C LYS A 117 23.20 -5.37 -9.21
N SER A 118 22.17 -4.57 -9.34
CA SER A 118 22.34 -3.16 -9.71
C SER A 118 22.29 -2.24 -8.49
N ASN A 119 23.11 -1.21 -8.55
CA ASN A 119 23.33 -0.13 -7.58
C ASN A 119 22.09 0.71 -7.22
N ASP A 120 20.91 0.15 -7.19
CA ASP A 120 19.71 0.83 -6.75
C ASP A 120 19.82 1.10 -5.24
N VAL A 121 20.47 2.21 -4.94
CA VAL A 121 20.39 2.90 -3.65
C VAL A 121 18.90 3.23 -3.46
N ASN A 122 18.37 2.51 -2.85
CA ASN A 122 17.20 1.87 -2.53
C ASN A 122 16.28 2.91 -1.89
N ILE A 123 15.11 3.16 -2.52
CA ILE A 123 13.98 3.88 -1.93
C ILE A 123 13.79 3.45 -0.47
N ARG A 124 13.88 2.18 -0.23
CA ARG A 124 13.78 1.54 1.06
C ARG A 124 14.83 2.00 2.06
N ASP A 125 16.09 2.00 1.68
CA ASP A 125 17.16 2.45 2.60
C ASP A 125 17.00 3.93 2.88
N SER A 126 16.57 4.72 1.90
CA SER A 126 16.20 6.12 2.08
C SER A 126 15.01 6.27 3.02
N PHE A 127 13.99 5.43 2.89
CA PHE A 127 12.82 5.43 3.77
C PHE A 127 13.21 5.16 5.22
N PHE A 128 13.90 4.06 5.51
CA PHE A 128 14.26 3.72 6.88
C PHE A 128 15.25 4.70 7.50
N LYS A 129 16.24 5.19 6.75
CA LYS A 129 17.13 6.25 7.23
C LYS A 129 16.38 7.52 7.58
N THR A 130 15.41 7.91 6.75
CA THR A 130 14.59 9.11 7.01
C THR A 130 13.69 8.89 8.22
N ARG A 131 13.06 7.72 8.35
CA ARG A 131 12.25 7.35 9.51
C ARG A 131 13.04 7.47 10.82
N GLU A 132 14.23 6.88 10.86
CA GLU A 132 15.12 6.94 12.04
C GLU A 132 15.55 8.38 12.34
N LYS A 133 15.98 9.12 11.33
CA LYS A 133 16.39 10.53 11.45
C LYS A 133 15.29 11.41 12.04
N LEU A 134 14.03 11.16 11.65
CA LEU A 134 12.87 11.96 12.05
C LEU A 134 12.16 11.39 13.29
N ASN A 135 12.56 10.23 13.77
CA ASN A 135 11.94 9.50 14.88
C ASN A 135 10.44 9.27 14.65
N LEU A 136 10.08 8.78 13.47
CA LEU A 136 8.71 8.50 13.07
C LEU A 136 8.42 6.99 13.09
N THR A 137 7.13 6.63 13.18
CA THR A 137 6.66 5.29 12.83
C THR A 137 6.69 5.10 11.31
N ASN A 138 6.55 3.86 10.83
CA ASN A 138 6.47 3.62 9.38
C ASN A 138 5.23 4.29 8.78
N ILE A 139 4.08 4.20 9.47
CA ILE A 139 2.82 4.78 9.00
C ILE A 139 2.88 6.30 8.93
N GLU A 140 3.48 6.96 9.92
CA GLU A 140 3.66 8.43 9.88
C GLU A 140 4.50 8.87 8.67
N LEU A 141 5.58 8.16 8.37
CA LEU A 141 6.39 8.47 7.20
C LEU A 141 5.68 8.10 5.88
N VAL A 142 4.90 7.02 5.87
CA VAL A 142 4.03 6.68 4.72
C VAL A 142 2.99 7.78 4.48
N ASP A 143 2.39 8.34 5.53
CA ASP A 143 1.44 9.45 5.39
C ASP A 143 2.09 10.68 4.79
N GLN A 144 3.29 11.06 5.23
CA GLN A 144 4.03 12.18 4.63
C GLN A 144 4.33 11.93 3.14
N LEU A 145 4.67 10.69 2.77
CA LEU A 145 4.83 10.33 1.35
C LEU A 145 3.52 10.40 0.57
N VAL A 146 2.40 9.97 1.16
CA VAL A 146 1.06 10.08 0.55
C VAL A 146 0.73 11.55 0.29
N GLU A 147 0.94 12.43 1.26
CA GLU A 147 0.70 13.87 1.12
C GLU A 147 1.56 14.49 0.02
N GLY A 148 2.86 14.19 0.04
CA GLY A 148 3.77 14.66 -1.00
C GLY A 148 3.39 14.16 -2.41
N LEU A 149 2.91 12.93 -2.51
CA LEU A 149 2.42 12.37 -3.77
C LEU A 149 1.12 13.01 -4.24
N LEU A 150 0.19 13.30 -3.32
CA LEU A 150 -1.04 14.03 -3.64
C LEU A 150 -0.73 15.40 -4.22
N ASP A 151 0.21 16.13 -3.64
CA ASP A 151 0.67 17.41 -4.14
C ASP A 151 1.38 17.30 -5.49
N HIS A 152 2.28 16.34 -5.63
CA HIS A 152 3.04 16.14 -6.86
C HIS A 152 2.17 15.74 -8.05
N LEU A 153 1.09 14.99 -7.79
CA LEU A 153 0.20 14.44 -8.80
C LEU A 153 -1.10 15.23 -9.01
N LYS A 154 -1.32 16.31 -8.25
CA LYS A 154 -2.60 17.04 -8.25
C LYS A 154 -3.04 17.56 -9.62
N GLU A 155 -2.09 17.95 -10.46
CA GLU A 155 -2.35 18.46 -11.81
C GLU A 155 -2.36 17.36 -12.87
N ARG A 156 -2.11 16.12 -12.47
CA ARG A 156 -2.14 14.95 -13.34
C ARG A 156 -3.46 14.24 -13.19
N ASN A 157 -3.96 13.65 -14.26
CA ASN A 157 -5.15 12.79 -14.20
C ASN A 157 -4.80 11.42 -13.61
N SER A 158 -4.24 11.43 -12.40
CA SER A 158 -3.84 10.23 -11.67
C SER A 158 -4.97 9.75 -10.77
N TRP A 159 -5.21 8.44 -10.74
CA TRP A 159 -6.16 7.82 -9.82
C TRP A 159 -5.86 8.14 -8.36
N PHE A 160 -4.58 8.33 -8.03
CA PHE A 160 -4.12 8.56 -6.66
C PHE A 160 -4.72 9.83 -6.03
N VAL A 161 -5.03 10.84 -6.85
CA VAL A 161 -5.60 12.11 -6.39
C VAL A 161 -7.13 12.17 -6.51
N GLN A 162 -7.75 11.26 -7.23
CA GLN A 162 -9.20 11.27 -7.44
C GLN A 162 -9.95 10.83 -6.18
N PRO A 163 -10.96 11.61 -5.72
CA PRO A 163 -11.73 11.27 -4.52
C PRO A 163 -12.70 10.09 -4.74
N ASP A 164 -13.15 9.90 -5.97
CA ASP A 164 -14.17 8.92 -6.36
C ASP A 164 -13.61 7.84 -7.27
N PHE A 165 -12.36 7.51 -7.09
CA PHE A 165 -11.72 6.48 -7.89
C PHE A 165 -12.54 5.19 -7.86
N PRO A 166 -13.05 4.72 -9.01
CA PRO A 166 -13.62 3.40 -9.08
C PRO A 166 -12.48 2.41 -8.80
N PHE A 167 -12.67 1.52 -7.87
CA PHE A 167 -11.73 0.45 -7.62
C PHE A 167 -11.70 -0.45 -8.84
N ALA A 168 -10.98 -0.03 -9.87
CA ALA A 168 -10.85 -0.80 -11.08
C ALA A 168 -9.82 -1.90 -10.85
N GLU A 169 -10.17 -3.09 -11.24
CA GLU A 169 -9.45 -4.34 -11.04
C GLU A 169 -7.98 -4.33 -11.43
N THR A 170 -7.54 -3.36 -12.20
CA THR A 170 -6.23 -3.39 -12.87
C THR A 170 -5.18 -2.51 -12.23
N TRP A 171 -5.53 -1.65 -11.30
CA TRP A 171 -4.60 -0.65 -10.78
C TRP A 171 -3.46 -1.23 -9.92
N TRP A 172 -3.71 -2.32 -9.21
CA TRP A 172 -2.67 -3.03 -8.46
C TRP A 172 -1.58 -3.61 -9.34
N TRP A 173 -1.95 -3.95 -10.57
CA TRP A 173 -1.11 -4.67 -11.50
C TRP A 173 -0.44 -3.74 -12.51
N ASN A 174 -0.87 -2.49 -12.58
CA ASN A 174 -0.38 -1.57 -13.57
C ASN A 174 0.79 -0.77 -13.00
N HIS A 175 2.02 -1.11 -13.42
CA HIS A 175 3.22 -0.36 -13.08
C HIS A 175 3.11 1.14 -13.44
N SER A 176 2.25 1.48 -14.38
CA SER A 176 1.93 2.85 -14.75
C SER A 176 1.09 3.60 -13.72
N ALA A 177 0.47 2.90 -12.76
CA ALA A 177 -0.29 3.56 -11.69
C ALA A 177 0.61 4.41 -10.79
N PHE A 178 1.91 4.08 -10.72
CA PHE A 178 2.92 4.88 -10.04
C PHE A 178 3.80 5.59 -11.07
N GLU A 179 3.30 6.68 -11.61
CA GLU A 179 4.03 7.54 -12.54
C GLU A 179 5.23 8.24 -11.91
N VAL A 180 5.41 8.07 -10.61
CA VAL A 180 6.46 8.71 -9.84
C VAL A 180 7.72 7.87 -9.88
N ARG A 181 8.80 8.46 -10.35
CA ARG A 181 10.12 7.82 -10.40
C ARG A 181 10.70 7.66 -9.00
N ASP A 182 11.45 6.60 -8.78
CA ASP A 182 12.17 6.33 -7.53
C ASP A 182 13.02 7.53 -7.09
N LYS A 183 13.63 8.22 -8.06
CA LYS A 183 14.42 9.41 -7.83
C LYS A 183 13.63 10.50 -7.09
N TRP A 184 12.37 10.74 -7.46
CA TRP A 184 11.53 11.73 -6.78
C TRP A 184 11.27 11.33 -5.31
N ILE A 185 10.96 10.05 -5.06
CA ILE A 185 10.71 9.57 -3.69
C ILE A 185 11.97 9.74 -2.82
N ILE A 186 13.13 9.40 -3.35
CA ILE A 186 14.42 9.54 -2.64
C ILE A 186 14.71 11.01 -2.35
N GLU A 187 14.52 11.90 -3.32
CA GLU A 187 14.71 13.34 -3.15
C GLU A 187 13.71 13.91 -2.14
N TYR A 188 12.45 13.53 -2.22
CA TYR A 188 11.41 13.95 -1.26
C TYR A 188 11.78 13.52 0.17
N LEU A 189 12.10 12.26 0.38
CA LEU A 189 12.52 11.74 1.68
C LEU A 189 13.76 12.46 2.22
N GLY A 190 14.73 12.76 1.36
CA GLY A 190 15.95 13.47 1.73
C GLY A 190 15.71 14.90 2.20
N ASN A 191 14.66 15.54 1.69
CA ASN A 191 14.29 16.92 2.00
C ASN A 191 13.36 17.08 3.22
N LEU A 192 12.82 15.97 3.74
CA LEU A 192 11.99 16.02 4.94
C LEU A 192 12.79 16.50 6.15
N LYS A 193 12.21 17.43 6.88
CA LYS A 193 12.76 18.00 8.12
C LYS A 193 11.96 17.49 9.31
N PRO A 194 12.59 17.39 10.50
CA PRO A 194 11.84 17.16 11.73
C PRO A 194 10.75 18.25 11.85
N GLN A 195 9.52 17.80 12.05
CA GLN A 195 8.47 18.74 12.42
C GLN A 195 8.89 19.36 13.75
N GLN A 196 9.00 20.68 13.80
CA GLN A 196 9.09 21.38 15.07
C GLN A 196 7.74 21.10 15.75
N LEU A 197 7.77 20.23 16.75
CA LEU A 197 6.64 20.08 17.66
C LEU A 197 6.37 21.46 18.22
N SER A 198 5.33 22.12 17.72
CA SER A 198 4.80 23.33 18.35
C SER A 198 4.37 22.92 19.75
N ALA A 199 5.13 23.40 20.72
CA ALA A 199 4.88 23.25 22.15
C ALA A 199 3.52 23.84 22.54
#